data_99d6700dd4885cfcd7c5d1e1ec73869e
#
_entry.id   99d6700dd4885cfcd7c5d1e1ec73869e
#
_cell.length_a   1.000
_cell.length_b   1.000
_cell.length_c   1.000
_cell.angle_alpha   90.00
_cell.angle_beta   90.00
_cell.angle_gamma   90.00
#
_symmetry.space_group_name_H-M   'P 1'
#
loop_
_entity.id
_entity.type
_entity.pdbx_description
1 polymer ?
#
loop_
_entity_poly.entity_id
_entity_poly.type
_entity_poly.pdbx_seq_one_letter_code
_entity_poly.pdbx_strand_id
1 'polypeptide(L)'
;MIGKFILLFLVWIGLTNSLEIQELIVGAVVALIVTKYFTKDKRVHLGRLLITYLRFTPIFLKNLVKSNIEVAKIVLSPSLPINTGVVKLKTLLTNEHDKLLLANAITLTPGTITLELDDNTLYIHLLNVNSLDRDILQKEIVGELEHILVG
;
A
#
# COMPACT_ATOMS: atom_id res chain seq x y z
N MET A 1 22.22 6.57 7.56
CA MET A 1 21.97 6.90 8.99
C MET A 1 21.68 8.39 9.18
N ILE A 2 22.58 9.29 8.78
CA ILE A 2 22.44 10.75 9.02
C ILE A 2 21.12 11.32 8.46
N GLY A 3 20.73 11.01 7.22
CA GLY A 3 19.49 11.54 6.62
C GLY A 3 18.22 11.11 7.35
N LYS A 4 18.18 9.91 7.91
CA LYS A 4 17.02 9.42 8.70
C LYS A 4 16.97 10.11 10.06
N PHE A 5 18.11 10.35 10.67
CA PHE A 5 18.20 11.14 11.91
C PHE A 5 17.66 12.57 11.70
N ILE A 6 18.15 13.25 10.65
CA ILE A 6 17.71 14.60 10.32
C ILE A 6 16.20 14.64 10.08
N LEU A 7 15.67 13.67 9.30
CA LEU A 7 14.23 13.60 9.05
C LEU A 7 13.40 13.44 10.34
N LEU A 8 13.81 12.49 11.20
CA LEU A 8 13.11 12.25 12.46
C LEU A 8 13.20 13.46 13.41
N PHE A 9 14.35 14.13 13.41
CA PHE A 9 14.54 15.34 14.22
C PHE A 9 13.68 16.50 13.72
N LEU A 10 13.56 16.69 12.40
CA LEU A 10 12.66 17.69 11.82
C LEU A 10 11.18 17.37 12.12
N VAL A 11 10.80 16.09 12.05
CA VAL A 11 9.45 15.65 12.45
C VAL A 11 9.20 15.96 13.93
N TRP A 12 10.17 15.73 14.81
CA TRP A 12 10.06 16.07 16.23
C TRP A 12 9.80 17.56 16.43
N ILE A 13 10.61 18.43 15.81
CA ILE A 13 10.43 19.89 15.89
C ILE A 13 9.04 20.30 15.37
N GLY A 14 8.57 19.70 14.30
CA GLY A 14 7.24 19.96 13.76
C GLY A 14 6.10 19.53 14.68
N LEU A 15 6.27 18.45 15.44
CA LEU A 15 5.27 17.95 16.38
C LEU A 15 5.22 18.74 17.68
N THR A 16 6.39 19.15 18.22
CA THR A 16 6.46 19.93 19.46
C THR A 16 6.18 21.40 19.24
N ASN A 17 6.35 21.88 17.99
CA ASN A 17 6.24 23.31 17.63
C ASN A 17 7.05 24.22 18.58
N SER A 18 8.16 23.71 19.11
CA SER A 18 9.03 24.38 20.09
C SER A 18 10.48 24.26 19.67
N LEU A 19 11.23 25.34 19.82
CA LEU A 19 12.67 25.40 19.61
C LEU A 19 13.44 25.55 20.93
N GLU A 20 12.78 25.28 22.06
CA GLU A 20 13.45 25.30 23.35
C GLU A 20 14.57 24.26 23.42
N ILE A 21 15.65 24.61 24.10
CA ILE A 21 16.85 23.78 24.16
C ILE A 21 16.58 22.40 24.76
N GLN A 22 15.65 22.34 25.69
CA GLN A 22 15.23 21.07 26.32
C GLN A 22 14.55 20.15 25.33
N GLU A 23 13.61 20.67 24.49
CA GLU A 23 12.90 19.94 23.45
C GLU A 23 13.87 19.47 22.34
N LEU A 24 14.83 20.30 21.97
CA LEU A 24 15.83 19.93 20.98
C LEU A 24 16.74 18.79 21.47
N ILE A 25 17.13 18.81 22.75
CA ILE A 25 17.93 17.73 23.33
C ILE A 25 17.12 16.43 23.37
N VAL A 26 15.89 16.47 23.86
CA VAL A 26 15.03 15.27 23.91
C VAL A 26 14.79 14.73 22.50
N GLY A 27 14.45 15.60 21.56
CA GLY A 27 14.24 15.22 20.16
C GLY A 27 15.46 14.58 19.51
N ALA A 28 16.65 15.14 19.78
CA ALA A 28 17.91 14.57 19.27
C ALA A 28 18.17 13.18 19.87
N VAL A 29 17.95 12.98 21.17
CA VAL A 29 18.12 11.68 21.83
C VAL A 29 17.13 10.65 21.27
N VAL A 30 15.84 11.00 21.16
CA VAL A 30 14.80 10.14 20.61
C VAL A 30 15.10 9.77 19.16
N ALA A 31 15.41 10.75 18.31
CA ALA A 31 15.77 10.53 16.91
C ALA A 31 17.00 9.62 16.78
N LEU A 32 17.98 9.72 17.67
CA LEU A 32 19.18 8.90 17.70
C LEU A 32 18.87 7.46 18.08
N ILE A 33 18.05 7.24 19.12
CA ILE A 33 17.61 5.93 19.58
C ILE A 33 16.81 5.24 18.46
N VAL A 34 15.81 5.91 17.89
CA VAL A 34 14.98 5.37 16.80
C VAL A 34 15.84 5.03 15.59
N THR A 35 16.76 5.93 15.18
CA THR A 35 17.66 5.68 14.05
C THR A 35 18.54 4.47 14.30
N LYS A 36 19.05 4.28 15.51
CA LYS A 36 19.96 3.19 15.85
C LYS A 36 19.27 1.83 15.95
N TYR A 37 18.11 1.76 16.61
CA TYR A 37 17.45 0.51 16.90
C TYR A 37 16.43 0.05 15.85
N PHE A 38 15.73 0.99 15.20
CA PHE A 38 14.67 0.67 14.24
C PHE A 38 15.09 0.74 12.78
N THR A 39 16.29 1.27 12.48
CA THR A 39 16.76 1.33 11.11
C THR A 39 17.59 0.11 10.76
N LYS A 40 16.95 -1.00 10.43
CA LYS A 40 17.63 -2.08 9.69
C LYS A 40 18.05 -1.52 8.33
N ASP A 41 19.31 -1.71 8.00
CA ASP A 41 20.04 -1.10 6.84
C ASP A 41 19.54 -1.65 5.50
N LYS A 42 18.31 -1.33 5.11
CA LYS A 42 17.92 -1.37 3.69
C LYS A 42 18.14 0.04 3.14
N ARG A 43 19.11 0.19 2.25
CA ARG A 43 19.34 1.46 1.52
C ARG A 43 18.09 1.77 0.71
N VAL A 44 17.20 2.53 1.33
CA VAL A 44 16.00 3.01 0.65
C VAL A 44 16.44 4.14 -0.28
N HIS A 45 16.42 3.89 -1.57
CA HIS A 45 16.66 4.91 -2.58
C HIS A 45 15.44 5.82 -2.64
N LEU A 46 15.50 6.94 -1.95
CA LEU A 46 14.38 7.90 -1.82
C LEU A 46 13.82 8.31 -3.21
N GLY A 47 14.72 8.48 -4.21
CA GLY A 47 14.32 8.79 -5.57
C GLY A 47 13.48 7.69 -6.23
N ARG A 48 13.84 6.41 -6.03
CA ARG A 48 13.08 5.29 -6.55
C ARG A 48 11.69 5.23 -5.89
N LEU A 49 11.62 5.38 -4.57
CA LEU A 49 10.34 5.44 -3.86
C LEU A 49 9.45 6.56 -4.40
N LEU A 50 9.99 7.77 -4.54
CA LEU A 50 9.22 8.91 -5.01
C LEU A 50 8.63 8.65 -6.41
N ILE A 51 9.42 8.13 -7.33
CA ILE A 51 9.00 7.79 -8.69
C ILE A 51 7.94 6.67 -8.65
N THR A 52 8.15 5.63 -7.84
CA THR A 52 7.18 4.54 -7.70
C THR A 52 5.85 5.06 -7.18
N TYR A 53 5.84 5.86 -6.12
CA TYR A 53 4.60 6.44 -5.58
C TYR A 53 3.92 7.42 -6.55
N LEU A 54 4.69 8.24 -7.27
CA LEU A 54 4.13 9.16 -8.27
C LEU A 54 3.46 8.42 -9.44
N ARG A 55 3.98 7.26 -9.84
CA ARG A 55 3.37 6.41 -10.88
C ARG A 55 2.21 5.56 -10.34
N PHE A 56 2.35 5.05 -9.13
CA PHE A 56 1.36 4.19 -8.49
C PHE A 56 0.08 4.93 -8.11
N THR A 57 0.20 6.11 -7.52
CA THR A 57 -0.94 6.88 -7.00
C THR A 57 -2.02 7.17 -8.04
N PRO A 58 -1.74 7.68 -9.26
CA PRO A 58 -2.80 7.98 -10.22
C PRO A 58 -3.54 6.72 -10.70
N ILE A 59 -2.85 5.59 -10.85
CA ILE A 59 -3.48 4.34 -11.26
C ILE A 59 -4.31 3.75 -10.13
N PHE A 60 -3.79 3.80 -8.90
CA PHE A 60 -4.55 3.43 -7.71
C PHE A 60 -5.83 4.28 -7.56
N LEU A 61 -5.74 5.60 -7.71
CA LEU A 61 -6.91 6.49 -7.63
C LEU A 61 -7.93 6.21 -8.74
N LYS A 62 -7.48 5.94 -9.97
CA LYS A 62 -8.35 5.53 -11.07
C LYS A 62 -9.14 4.26 -10.70
N ASN A 63 -8.44 3.24 -10.19
CA ASN A 63 -9.06 1.98 -9.79
C ASN A 63 -9.99 2.17 -8.58
N LEU A 64 -9.62 3.00 -7.62
CA LEU A 64 -10.45 3.37 -6.48
C LEU A 64 -11.77 4.02 -6.93
N VAL A 65 -11.74 4.98 -7.85
CA VAL A 65 -12.95 5.64 -8.38
C VAL A 65 -13.80 4.65 -9.16
N LYS A 66 -13.19 3.83 -10.03
CA LYS A 66 -13.90 2.82 -10.81
C LYS A 66 -14.65 1.84 -9.90
N SER A 67 -13.97 1.28 -8.91
CA SER A 67 -14.57 0.30 -7.99
C SER A 67 -15.63 0.91 -7.07
N ASN A 68 -15.48 2.17 -6.64
CA ASN A 68 -16.52 2.88 -5.92
C ASN A 68 -17.81 2.97 -6.75
N ILE A 69 -17.71 3.29 -8.05
CA ILE A 69 -18.86 3.36 -8.95
C ILE A 69 -19.49 1.97 -9.14
N GLU A 70 -18.68 0.93 -9.27
CA GLU A 70 -19.17 -0.45 -9.43
C GLU A 70 -19.91 -0.93 -8.17
N VAL A 71 -19.34 -0.72 -6.98
CA VAL A 71 -20.00 -1.07 -5.72
C VAL A 71 -21.24 -0.23 -5.50
N ALA A 72 -21.23 1.07 -5.81
CA ALA A 72 -22.41 1.91 -5.72
C ALA A 72 -23.55 1.42 -6.63
N LYS A 73 -23.26 0.97 -7.86
CA LYS A 73 -24.24 0.37 -8.74
C LYS A 73 -24.85 -0.91 -8.15
N ILE A 74 -24.05 -1.75 -7.52
CA ILE A 74 -24.52 -2.97 -6.84
C ILE A 74 -25.47 -2.60 -5.70
N VAL A 75 -25.05 -1.67 -4.83
CA VAL A 75 -25.83 -1.27 -3.64
C VAL A 75 -27.14 -0.56 -4.02
N LEU A 76 -27.14 0.24 -5.08
CA LEU A 76 -28.33 0.94 -5.57
C LEU A 76 -29.25 0.05 -6.43
N SER A 77 -28.78 -1.15 -6.78
CA SER A 77 -29.60 -2.11 -7.53
C SER A 77 -30.62 -2.81 -6.62
N PRO A 78 -31.92 -2.79 -6.94
CA PRO A 78 -32.95 -3.48 -6.13
C PRO A 78 -32.70 -4.98 -5.99
N SER A 79 -32.07 -5.62 -6.97
CA SER A 79 -31.75 -7.04 -6.98
C SER A 79 -30.53 -7.43 -6.18
N LEU A 80 -29.73 -6.44 -5.73
CA LEU A 80 -28.45 -6.66 -5.02
C LEU A 80 -27.63 -7.82 -5.64
N PRO A 81 -27.15 -7.70 -6.88
CA PRO A 81 -26.46 -8.79 -7.58
C PRO A 81 -25.06 -9.01 -6.99
N ILE A 82 -25.00 -9.69 -5.86
CA ILE A 82 -23.79 -10.01 -5.14
C ILE A 82 -23.43 -11.46 -5.41
N ASN A 83 -22.21 -11.70 -5.88
CA ASN A 83 -21.65 -13.04 -6.08
C ASN A 83 -20.27 -13.10 -5.41
N THR A 84 -20.26 -13.28 -4.10
CA THR A 84 -19.04 -13.26 -3.31
C THR A 84 -18.20 -14.52 -3.50
N GLY A 85 -16.89 -14.37 -3.44
CA GLY A 85 -15.97 -15.49 -3.50
C GLY A 85 -14.59 -15.15 -3.03
N VAL A 86 -13.78 -16.19 -2.80
CA VAL A 86 -12.36 -16.06 -2.51
C VAL A 86 -11.57 -16.58 -3.68
N VAL A 87 -10.65 -15.77 -4.17
CA VAL A 87 -9.78 -16.13 -5.28
C VAL A 87 -8.33 -16.20 -4.83
N LYS A 88 -7.57 -17.10 -5.46
CA LYS A 88 -6.13 -17.28 -5.22
C LYS A 88 -5.38 -16.74 -6.43
N LEU A 89 -4.68 -15.62 -6.26
CA LEU A 89 -3.88 -14.96 -7.29
C LEU A 89 -2.40 -14.98 -6.91
N LYS A 90 -1.52 -14.83 -7.90
CA LYS A 90 -0.07 -14.81 -7.68
C LYS A 90 0.48 -13.42 -7.92
N THR A 91 1.56 -13.07 -7.20
CA THR A 91 2.35 -11.87 -7.47
C THR A 91 3.76 -12.23 -7.92
N LEU A 92 4.30 -11.43 -8.84
CA LEU A 92 5.69 -11.51 -9.31
C LEU A 92 6.64 -10.66 -8.45
N LEU A 93 6.08 -9.90 -7.50
CA LEU A 93 6.88 -9.06 -6.61
C LEU A 93 7.74 -9.92 -5.70
N THR A 94 9.00 -9.53 -5.56
CA THR A 94 9.97 -10.22 -4.69
C THR A 94 10.24 -9.47 -3.39
N ASN A 95 9.98 -8.15 -3.39
CA ASN A 95 10.20 -7.29 -2.24
C ASN A 95 8.97 -7.29 -1.33
N GLU A 96 9.15 -7.61 -0.05
CA GLU A 96 8.07 -7.65 0.94
C GLU A 96 7.32 -6.32 1.09
N HIS A 97 8.02 -5.19 0.97
CA HIS A 97 7.38 -3.87 1.02
C HIS A 97 6.43 -3.66 -0.16
N ASP A 98 6.83 -4.06 -1.36
CA ASP A 98 6.03 -3.88 -2.57
C ASP A 98 4.84 -4.85 -2.58
N LYS A 99 5.02 -6.09 -2.08
CA LYS A 99 3.93 -7.05 -1.85
C LYS A 99 2.89 -6.50 -0.86
N LEU A 100 3.35 -5.92 0.25
CA LEU A 100 2.48 -5.32 1.25
C LEU A 100 1.73 -4.10 0.69
N LEU A 101 2.41 -3.27 -0.12
CA LEU A 101 1.79 -2.13 -0.78
C LEU A 101 0.68 -2.58 -1.75
N LEU A 102 0.94 -3.63 -2.53
CA LEU A 102 -0.05 -4.24 -3.42
C LEU A 102 -1.25 -4.79 -2.66
N ALA A 103 -1.03 -5.57 -1.60
CA ALA A 103 -2.09 -6.14 -0.77
C ALA A 103 -2.97 -5.07 -0.12
N ASN A 104 -2.35 -4.00 0.38
CA ASN A 104 -3.06 -2.86 0.95
C ASN A 104 -3.85 -2.09 -0.12
N ALA A 105 -3.29 -1.88 -1.31
CA ALA A 105 -3.99 -1.20 -2.40
C ALA A 105 -5.23 -1.99 -2.86
N ILE A 106 -5.12 -3.32 -2.95
CA ILE A 106 -6.27 -4.20 -3.23
C ILE A 106 -7.33 -4.05 -2.14
N THR A 107 -6.95 -4.08 -0.87
CA THR A 107 -7.89 -3.95 0.26
C THR A 107 -8.55 -2.57 0.33
N LEU A 108 -7.85 -1.51 -0.04
CA LEU A 108 -8.39 -0.15 -0.10
C LEU A 108 -9.34 0.07 -1.29
N THR A 109 -9.32 -0.84 -2.26
CA THR A 109 -10.23 -0.79 -3.41
C THR A 109 -11.57 -1.41 -3.01
N PRO A 110 -12.71 -0.66 -3.05
CA PRO A 110 -14.00 -1.19 -2.66
C PRO A 110 -14.39 -2.47 -3.40
N GLY A 111 -14.92 -3.43 -2.65
CA GLY A 111 -15.33 -4.72 -3.19
C GLY A 111 -14.24 -5.78 -3.18
N THR A 112 -13.04 -5.47 -2.69
CA THR A 112 -11.93 -6.43 -2.56
C THR A 112 -11.29 -6.35 -1.17
N ILE A 113 -10.90 -7.49 -0.62
CA ILE A 113 -10.17 -7.58 0.66
C ILE A 113 -9.11 -8.65 0.53
N THR A 114 -7.85 -8.29 0.73
CA THR A 114 -6.78 -9.28 0.86
C THR A 114 -6.87 -9.94 2.23
N LEU A 115 -7.16 -11.23 2.25
CA LEU A 115 -7.29 -12.02 3.48
C LEU A 115 -5.94 -12.48 3.98
N GLU A 116 -5.08 -12.92 3.07
CA GLU A 116 -3.77 -13.48 3.39
C GLU A 116 -2.80 -13.26 2.23
N LEU A 117 -1.53 -13.06 2.58
CA LEU A 117 -0.41 -13.06 1.67
C LEU A 117 0.58 -14.12 2.14
N ASP A 118 0.61 -15.25 1.44
CA ASP A 118 1.51 -16.37 1.70
C ASP A 118 2.57 -16.45 0.60
N ASP A 119 3.81 -16.10 0.95
CA ASP A 119 4.93 -15.94 0.01
C ASP A 119 4.56 -15.04 -1.19
N ASN A 120 4.28 -15.63 -2.34
CA ASN A 120 3.88 -14.94 -3.58
C ASN A 120 2.42 -15.18 -3.96
N THR A 121 1.60 -15.59 -3.01
CA THR A 121 0.19 -15.92 -3.21
C THR A 121 -0.70 -15.00 -2.41
N LEU A 122 -1.61 -14.32 -3.08
CA LEU A 122 -2.64 -13.47 -2.49
C LEU A 122 -3.97 -14.23 -2.44
N TYR A 123 -4.56 -14.33 -1.27
CA TYR A 123 -5.93 -14.80 -1.07
C TYR A 123 -6.82 -13.57 -0.93
N ILE A 124 -7.70 -13.36 -1.90
CA ILE A 124 -8.49 -12.14 -2.02
C ILE A 124 -9.97 -12.50 -2.00
N HIS A 125 -10.70 -11.90 -1.07
CA HIS A 125 -12.16 -11.94 -1.07
C HIS A 125 -12.68 -10.86 -2.02
N LEU A 126 -13.61 -11.27 -2.89
CA LEU A 126 -14.31 -10.40 -3.83
C LEU A 126 -15.78 -10.30 -3.46
N LEU A 127 -16.33 -9.09 -3.47
CA LEU A 127 -17.77 -8.84 -3.30
C LEU A 127 -18.56 -9.37 -4.49
N ASN A 128 -17.99 -9.31 -5.68
CA ASN A 128 -18.60 -9.81 -6.90
C ASN A 128 -17.55 -10.46 -7.80
N VAL A 129 -17.66 -11.78 -7.98
CA VAL A 129 -16.81 -12.55 -8.89
C VAL A 129 -17.42 -12.48 -10.27
N ASN A 130 -16.93 -11.59 -11.12
CA ASN A 130 -17.43 -11.36 -12.47
C ASN A 130 -16.95 -12.40 -13.48
N SER A 131 -15.88 -13.14 -13.16
CA SER A 131 -15.32 -14.18 -14.02
C SER A 131 -14.76 -15.32 -13.18
N LEU A 132 -14.86 -16.55 -13.68
CA LEU A 132 -14.16 -17.71 -13.12
C LEU A 132 -12.80 -17.92 -13.78
N ASP A 133 -12.48 -17.12 -14.81
CA ASP A 133 -11.19 -17.16 -15.49
C ASP A 133 -10.13 -16.46 -14.62
N ARG A 134 -9.16 -17.25 -14.19
CA ARG A 134 -8.08 -16.79 -13.32
C ARG A 134 -7.21 -15.73 -13.99
N ASP A 135 -6.96 -15.82 -15.28
CA ASP A 135 -6.09 -14.89 -16.01
C ASP A 135 -6.75 -13.52 -16.15
N ILE A 136 -8.08 -13.49 -16.32
CA ILE A 136 -8.85 -12.25 -16.31
C ILE A 136 -8.78 -11.58 -14.93
N LEU A 137 -9.05 -12.34 -13.87
CA LEU A 137 -8.99 -11.84 -12.49
C LEU A 137 -7.58 -11.39 -12.11
N GLN A 138 -6.56 -12.13 -12.49
CA GLN A 138 -5.15 -11.78 -12.27
C GLN A 138 -4.83 -10.41 -12.90
N LYS A 139 -5.25 -10.21 -14.14
CA LYS A 139 -5.01 -8.96 -14.87
C LYS A 139 -5.78 -7.77 -14.28
N GLU A 140 -7.05 -7.98 -13.92
CA GLU A 140 -7.91 -6.91 -13.42
C GLU A 140 -7.53 -6.46 -11.99
N ILE A 141 -7.21 -7.40 -11.11
CA ILE A 141 -7.02 -7.10 -9.68
C ILE A 141 -5.55 -6.77 -9.38
N VAL A 142 -4.63 -7.53 -9.93
CA VAL A 142 -3.21 -7.47 -9.60
C VAL A 142 -2.42 -6.73 -10.69
N GLY A 143 -2.71 -7.03 -11.97
CA GLY A 143 -1.84 -6.72 -13.09
C GLY A 143 -1.46 -5.25 -13.26
N GLU A 144 -2.42 -4.31 -13.21
CA GLU A 144 -2.13 -2.89 -13.40
C GLU A 144 -1.25 -2.31 -12.28
N LEU A 145 -1.51 -2.70 -11.04
CA LEU A 145 -0.76 -2.21 -9.87
C LEU A 145 0.62 -2.86 -9.78
N GLU A 146 0.68 -4.16 -10.05
CA GLU A 146 1.93 -4.92 -10.00
C GLU A 146 2.93 -4.47 -11.04
N HIS A 147 2.49 -4.20 -12.26
CA HIS A 147 3.37 -3.75 -13.36
C HIS A 147 4.17 -2.49 -12.99
N ILE A 148 3.58 -1.60 -12.19
CA ILE A 148 4.25 -0.38 -11.75
C ILE A 148 5.26 -0.66 -10.63
N LEU A 149 4.98 -1.65 -9.80
CA LEU A 149 5.83 -2.01 -8.66
C LEU A 149 7.03 -2.86 -9.09
N VAL A 150 6.91 -3.62 -10.18
CA VAL A 150 7.99 -4.43 -10.77
C VAL A 150 9.01 -3.55 -11.51
N GLY A 151 8.58 -2.48 -12.17
CA GLY A 151 9.42 -1.58 -12.99
C GLY A 151 10.13 -0.54 -12.22
#